data_84f5463e6f8e865b3c3f8449a03884fb
#
_entry.id   84f5463e6f8e865b3c3f8449a03884fb
#
_cell.length_a   1.000
_cell.length_b   1.000
_cell.length_c   1.000
_cell.angle_alpha   90.00
_cell.angle_beta   90.00
_cell.angle_gamma   90.00
#
_symmetry.space_group_name_H-M   'P 1'
#
loop_
_entity.id
_entity.type
_entity.pdbx_description
1 polymer ?
#
loop_
_entity_poly.entity_id
_entity_poly.type
_entity_poly.pdbx_seq_one_letter_code
_entity_poly.pdbx_strand_id
1 'polypeptide(L)'
;MLARMDPFRDLRTAEDEFDRLMGRAFSRDTWMPALDVRESDDRFDVKVDLPGLDPKDVNVTFEDGMLTVSGKRQFESEDTGETWHRVERGFGTFARSIRLPQTADTERIEASFEKGVLTVVVPKSEQAKPRTIQVKAEGS
;
A
#
# COMPACT_ATOMS: atom_id res chain seq x y z
N MET A 1 21.43 2.86 24.46
CA MET A 1 21.19 2.74 23.04
C MET A 1 19.75 3.14 22.72
N LEU A 2 19.59 4.13 21.91
CA LEU A 2 18.26 4.62 21.57
C LEU A 2 17.63 3.71 20.54
N ALA A 3 16.50 3.13 20.91
CA ALA A 3 15.69 2.39 19.95
C ALA A 3 15.11 3.39 18.97
N ARG A 4 15.62 3.38 17.78
CA ARG A 4 15.10 4.20 16.71
C ARG A 4 13.84 3.56 16.19
N MET A 5 12.71 4.25 16.32
CA MET A 5 11.49 3.75 15.69
C MET A 5 11.63 3.90 14.18
N ASP A 6 11.72 2.79 13.51
CA ASP A 6 11.74 2.73 12.06
C ASP A 6 10.32 2.41 11.59
N PRO A 7 9.58 3.39 11.04
CA PRO A 7 8.21 3.15 10.59
C PRO A 7 8.13 2.09 9.48
N PHE A 8 9.19 1.95 8.69
CA PHE A 8 9.22 0.91 7.66
C PHE A 8 9.33 -0.49 8.22
N ARG A 9 9.98 -0.64 9.38
CA ARG A 9 10.06 -1.93 10.04
C ARG A 9 8.68 -2.38 10.52
N ASP A 10 7.92 -1.47 11.10
CA ASP A 10 6.56 -1.76 11.55
C ASP A 10 5.65 -2.08 10.37
N LEU A 11 5.81 -1.36 9.27
CA LEU A 11 5.05 -1.62 8.05
C LEU A 11 5.33 -3.02 7.52
N ARG A 12 6.60 -3.42 7.47
CA ARG A 12 6.97 -4.74 6.97
C ARG A 12 6.46 -5.86 7.89
N THR A 13 6.53 -5.66 9.19
CA THR A 13 6.04 -6.65 10.15
C THR A 13 4.54 -6.86 10.01
N ALA A 14 3.78 -5.76 9.88
CA ALA A 14 2.34 -5.83 9.72
C ALA A 14 1.95 -6.49 8.39
N GLU A 15 2.68 -6.19 7.32
CA GLU A 15 2.45 -6.82 6.03
C GLU A 15 2.73 -8.32 6.09
N ASP A 16 3.83 -8.71 6.73
CA ASP A 16 4.18 -10.13 6.87
C ASP A 16 3.13 -10.90 7.64
N GLU A 17 2.63 -10.31 8.72
CA GLU A 17 1.55 -10.93 9.50
C GLU A 17 0.27 -11.07 8.70
N PHE A 18 -0.10 -10.04 7.96
CA PHE A 18 -1.27 -10.07 7.11
C PHE A 18 -1.14 -11.13 6.03
N ASP A 19 0.01 -11.17 5.36
CA ASP A 19 0.27 -12.14 4.29
C ASP A 19 0.21 -13.56 4.82
N ARG A 20 0.70 -13.81 6.04
CA ARG A 20 0.65 -15.11 6.66
C ARG A 20 -0.78 -15.56 6.94
N LEU A 21 -1.60 -14.64 7.45
CA LEU A 21 -3.00 -14.94 7.74
C LEU A 21 -3.81 -15.14 6.46
N MET A 22 -3.62 -14.26 5.49
CA MET A 22 -4.38 -14.29 4.26
C MET A 22 -3.87 -15.35 3.28
N GLY A 23 -2.62 -15.73 3.38
CA GLY A 23 -2.05 -16.77 2.54
C GLY A 23 -2.74 -18.12 2.66
N ARG A 24 -3.37 -18.38 3.82
CA ARG A 24 -4.17 -19.58 4.01
C ARG A 24 -5.53 -19.48 3.34
N ALA A 25 -6.08 -18.26 3.25
CA ALA A 25 -7.40 -18.03 2.68
C ALA A 25 -7.36 -17.92 1.15
N PHE A 26 -6.24 -17.47 0.59
CA PHE A 26 -6.11 -17.21 -0.84
C PHE A 26 -5.12 -18.15 -1.52
N SER A 27 -5.01 -19.38 -1.10
CA SER A 27 -3.84 -20.23 -1.32
C SER A 27 -3.46 -20.59 -2.75
N ARG A 28 -4.33 -20.57 -3.74
CA ARG A 28 -3.97 -20.94 -5.11
C ARG A 28 -4.29 -19.89 -6.15
N ASP A 29 -5.27 -19.05 -5.86
CA ASP A 29 -5.74 -18.03 -6.77
C ASP A 29 -5.29 -16.65 -6.32
N THR A 30 -4.20 -16.60 -5.54
CA THR A 30 -3.67 -15.36 -4.99
C THR A 30 -2.52 -14.87 -5.84
N TRP A 31 -2.57 -13.61 -6.16
CA TRP A 31 -1.51 -12.91 -6.83
C TRP A 31 -1.02 -11.79 -5.91
N MET A 32 0.30 -11.64 -5.79
CA MET A 32 0.90 -10.61 -4.94
C MET A 32 1.54 -9.53 -5.79
N PRO A 33 0.89 -8.39 -5.95
CA PRO A 33 1.47 -7.29 -6.72
C PRO A 33 2.65 -6.66 -5.99
N ALA A 34 3.59 -6.12 -6.75
CA ALA A 34 4.71 -5.39 -6.20
C ALA A 34 4.22 -4.10 -5.53
N LEU A 35 4.81 -3.78 -4.40
CA LEU A 35 4.41 -2.62 -3.61
C LEU A 35 5.65 -1.88 -3.11
N ASP A 36 5.65 -0.56 -3.31
CA ASP A 36 6.69 0.33 -2.81
C ASP A 36 6.09 1.33 -1.84
N VAL A 37 6.81 1.64 -0.78
CA VAL A 37 6.44 2.69 0.16
C VAL A 37 7.58 3.69 0.22
N ARG A 38 7.28 4.95 -0.03
CA ARG A 38 8.24 6.04 0.06
C ARG A 38 7.80 7.03 1.11
N GLU A 39 8.69 7.40 1.98
CA GLU A 39 8.42 8.42 2.98
C GLU A 39 9.16 9.70 2.64
N SER A 40 8.47 10.83 2.74
CA SER A 40 9.06 12.15 2.67
C SER A 40 8.70 12.93 3.92
N ASP A 41 9.12 14.19 4.00
CA ASP A 41 8.89 14.98 5.22
C ASP A 41 7.41 15.19 5.53
N ASP A 42 6.56 15.22 4.51
CA ASP A 42 5.16 15.58 4.66
C ASP A 42 4.19 14.46 4.35
N ARG A 43 4.64 13.33 3.78
CA ARG A 43 3.72 12.29 3.37
C ARG A 43 4.39 10.95 3.16
N PHE A 44 3.55 9.93 3.04
CA PHE A 44 3.93 8.61 2.55
C PHE A 44 3.28 8.41 1.18
N ASP A 45 4.03 7.86 0.25
CA ASP A 45 3.52 7.45 -1.06
C ASP A 45 3.59 5.92 -1.14
N VAL A 46 2.46 5.29 -1.36
CA VAL A 46 2.38 3.84 -1.55
C VAL A 46 2.05 3.60 -3.01
N LYS A 47 2.90 2.85 -3.69
CA LYS A 47 2.68 2.50 -5.10
C LYS A 47 2.54 1.01 -5.25
N VAL A 48 1.51 0.59 -5.96
CA VAL A 48 1.22 -0.82 -6.21
C VAL A 48 1.10 -1.03 -7.71
N ASP A 49 1.87 -1.97 -8.23
CA ASP A 49 1.82 -2.30 -9.66
C ASP A 49 0.66 -3.25 -9.93
N LEU A 50 -0.31 -2.75 -10.68
CA LEU A 50 -1.53 -3.49 -10.99
C LEU A 50 -1.80 -3.46 -12.50
N PRO A 51 -0.87 -3.98 -13.31
CA PRO A 51 -1.04 -3.92 -14.76
C PRO A 51 -2.23 -4.75 -15.22
N GLY A 52 -2.99 -4.20 -16.15
CA GLY A 52 -4.14 -4.89 -16.70
C GLY A 52 -5.41 -4.77 -15.87
N LEU A 53 -5.40 -3.98 -14.79
CA LEU A 53 -6.59 -3.73 -13.99
C LEU A 53 -7.16 -2.35 -14.26
N ASP A 54 -8.46 -2.22 -14.07
CA ASP A 54 -9.15 -0.94 -14.10
C ASP A 54 -9.37 -0.44 -12.67
N PRO A 55 -9.55 0.86 -12.46
CA PRO A 55 -9.84 1.39 -11.12
C PRO A 55 -11.03 0.73 -10.43
N LYS A 56 -12.02 0.29 -11.20
CA LYS A 56 -13.21 -0.38 -10.65
C LYS A 56 -12.90 -1.75 -10.05
N ASP A 57 -11.77 -2.35 -10.41
CA ASP A 57 -11.37 -3.67 -9.93
C ASP A 57 -10.53 -3.61 -8.67
N VAL A 58 -10.26 -2.41 -8.16
CA VAL A 58 -9.36 -2.19 -7.03
C VAL A 58 -10.12 -1.51 -5.91
N ASN A 59 -9.97 -2.05 -4.71
CA ASN A 59 -10.51 -1.46 -3.50
C ASN A 59 -9.37 -1.04 -2.58
N VAL A 60 -9.49 0.16 -2.03
CA VAL A 60 -8.56 0.67 -1.04
C VAL A 60 -9.36 0.97 0.22
N THR A 61 -8.99 0.33 1.32
CA THR A 61 -9.67 0.52 2.59
C THR A 61 -8.68 0.88 3.67
N PHE A 62 -9.14 1.62 4.66
CA PHE A 62 -8.37 1.90 5.85
C PHE A 62 -9.22 1.57 7.07
N GLU A 63 -8.70 0.69 7.92
CA GLU A 63 -9.41 0.28 9.13
C GLU A 63 -8.39 -0.16 10.17
N ASP A 64 -8.57 0.30 11.41
CA ASP A 64 -7.73 -0.08 12.54
C ASP A 64 -6.24 0.14 12.32
N GLY A 65 -5.89 1.23 11.66
CA GLY A 65 -4.49 1.55 11.39
C GLY A 65 -3.91 0.81 10.19
N MET A 66 -4.70 0.00 9.50
CA MET A 66 -4.25 -0.79 8.37
C MET A 66 -4.81 -0.25 7.06
N LEU A 67 -3.92 0.03 6.14
CA LEU A 67 -4.28 0.36 4.76
C LEU A 67 -4.23 -0.92 3.94
N THR A 68 -5.34 -1.27 3.31
CA THR A 68 -5.45 -2.49 2.54
C THR A 68 -5.81 -2.16 1.10
N VAL A 69 -5.03 -2.71 0.17
CA VAL A 69 -5.32 -2.67 -1.26
C VAL A 69 -5.69 -4.07 -1.68
N SER A 70 -6.87 -4.23 -2.22
CA SER A 70 -7.37 -5.54 -2.62
C SER A 70 -8.08 -5.45 -3.96
N GLY A 71 -8.25 -6.59 -4.59
CA GLY A 71 -8.95 -6.65 -5.85
C GLY A 71 -8.88 -8.02 -6.48
N LYS A 72 -9.29 -8.04 -7.73
CA LYS A 72 -9.31 -9.29 -8.48
C LYS A 72 -8.86 -9.03 -9.92
N ARG A 73 -7.89 -9.81 -10.36
CA ARG A 73 -7.48 -9.85 -11.75
C ARG A 73 -8.13 -11.07 -12.38
N GLN A 74 -8.97 -10.84 -13.37
CA GLN A 74 -9.65 -11.94 -14.06
C GLN A 74 -8.77 -12.50 -15.15
N PHE A 75 -8.80 -13.81 -15.28
CA PHE A 75 -8.19 -14.48 -16.40
C PHE A 75 -9.19 -14.48 -17.56
N GLU A 76 -8.80 -13.85 -18.66
CA GLU A 76 -9.63 -13.84 -19.86
C GLU A 76 -9.46 -15.13 -20.62
N SER A 77 -10.43 -16.02 -20.51
CA SER A 77 -10.43 -17.30 -21.19
C SER A 77 -11.48 -17.38 -22.29
N GLU A 78 -12.02 -16.27 -22.74
CA GLU A 78 -13.12 -16.26 -23.69
C GLU A 78 -12.71 -16.43 -25.15
N ASP A 79 -11.50 -16.83 -25.39
CA ASP A 79 -11.05 -16.97 -26.77
C ASP A 79 -11.39 -18.30 -27.34
N THR A 80 -12.32 -18.27 -28.25
CA THR A 80 -12.66 -19.39 -29.07
C THR A 80 -11.59 -19.55 -30.14
N GLY A 81 -10.68 -20.46 -29.95
CA GLY A 81 -9.68 -20.80 -30.96
C GLY A 81 -8.24 -20.53 -30.60
N GLU A 82 -7.98 -19.94 -29.46
CA GLU A 82 -6.62 -19.73 -28.97
C GLU A 82 -6.30 -20.70 -27.85
N THR A 83 -5.09 -21.25 -27.90
CA THR A 83 -4.60 -22.11 -26.83
C THR A 83 -3.45 -21.43 -26.13
N TRP A 84 -3.56 -21.31 -24.80
CA TRP A 84 -2.50 -20.76 -24.00
C TRP A 84 -1.39 -21.80 -23.83
N HIS A 85 -0.21 -21.51 -24.35
CA HIS A 85 0.94 -22.41 -24.20
C HIS A 85 1.68 -22.13 -22.89
N ARG A 86 1.55 -20.95 -22.37
CA ARG A 86 2.23 -20.56 -21.15
C ARG A 86 1.51 -19.40 -20.50
N VAL A 87 1.20 -19.52 -19.20
CA VAL A 87 0.55 -18.47 -18.43
C VAL A 87 1.46 -18.14 -17.25
N GLU A 88 2.15 -17.00 -17.34
CA GLU A 88 3.04 -16.54 -16.28
C GLU A 88 2.51 -15.30 -15.58
N ARG A 89 1.49 -14.64 -16.15
CA ARG A 89 0.90 -13.46 -15.50
C ARG A 89 0.06 -13.87 -14.32
N GLY A 90 0.25 -13.18 -13.19
CA GLY A 90 -0.56 -13.42 -12.01
C GLY A 90 -2.02 -13.06 -12.26
N PHE A 91 -2.92 -13.91 -11.83
CA PHE A 91 -4.35 -13.67 -11.88
C PHE A 91 -5.00 -14.20 -10.60
N GLY A 92 -6.27 -13.86 -10.40
CA GLY A 92 -7.00 -14.22 -9.20
C GLY A 92 -7.13 -13.02 -8.26
N THR A 93 -7.40 -13.30 -7.00
CA THR A 93 -7.55 -12.25 -6.00
C THR A 93 -6.19 -11.82 -5.44
N PHE A 94 -6.11 -10.58 -5.02
CA PHE A 94 -4.93 -10.10 -4.31
C PHE A 94 -5.37 -9.24 -3.14
N ALA A 95 -4.50 -9.16 -2.14
CA ALA A 95 -4.68 -8.26 -1.02
C ALA A 95 -3.30 -7.92 -0.45
N ARG A 96 -2.99 -6.63 -0.36
CA ARG A 96 -1.79 -6.13 0.28
C ARG A 96 -2.21 -5.19 1.39
N SER A 97 -1.64 -5.38 2.56
CA SER A 97 -1.98 -4.57 3.72
C SER A 97 -0.71 -4.05 4.38
N ILE A 98 -0.74 -2.78 4.75
CA ILE A 98 0.34 -2.16 5.48
C ILE A 98 -0.23 -1.39 6.66
N ARG A 99 0.50 -1.39 7.77
CA ARG A 99 0.13 -0.60 8.93
C ARG A 99 0.68 0.81 8.76
N LEU A 100 -0.20 1.79 8.87
CA LEU A 100 0.22 3.18 8.80
C LEU A 100 0.70 3.66 10.17
N PRO A 101 1.78 4.46 10.21
CA PRO A 101 2.21 5.05 11.48
C PRO A 101 1.15 5.99 12.04
N GLN A 102 1.21 6.25 13.35
CA GLN A 102 0.30 7.19 13.99
C GLN A 102 0.48 8.61 13.47
N THR A 103 1.62 8.89 12.85
CA THR A 103 1.89 10.18 12.24
C THR A 103 1.09 10.44 10.96
N ALA A 104 0.43 9.43 10.43
CA ALA A 104 -0.37 9.56 9.22
C ALA A 104 -1.70 10.28 9.51
N ASP A 105 -2.07 11.18 8.60
CA ASP A 105 -3.39 11.81 8.62
C ASP A 105 -4.33 10.94 7.79
N THR A 106 -5.04 10.07 8.47
CA THR A 106 -5.85 9.06 7.81
C THR A 106 -7.16 9.59 7.24
N GLU A 107 -7.52 10.81 7.57
CA GLU A 107 -8.71 11.44 7.00
C GLU A 107 -8.44 12.08 5.63
N ARG A 108 -7.17 12.20 5.26
CA ARG A 108 -6.76 12.85 4.02
C ARG A 108 -6.06 11.92 3.05
N ILE A 109 -6.33 10.63 3.16
CA ILE A 109 -5.76 9.64 2.25
C ILE A 109 -6.41 9.78 0.88
N GLU A 110 -5.59 9.85 -0.16
CA GLU A 110 -6.05 9.93 -1.53
C GLU A 110 -5.44 8.80 -2.35
N ALA A 111 -6.23 8.25 -3.26
CA ALA A 111 -5.78 7.18 -4.14
C ALA A 111 -6.04 7.58 -5.59
N SER A 112 -5.08 7.28 -6.45
CA SER A 112 -5.20 7.50 -7.88
C SER A 112 -4.64 6.30 -8.64
N PHE A 113 -5.15 6.10 -9.85
CA PHE A 113 -4.73 4.97 -10.67
C PHE A 113 -4.37 5.48 -12.06
N GLU A 114 -3.15 5.23 -12.50
CA GLU A 114 -2.68 5.68 -13.80
C GLU A 114 -1.69 4.68 -14.37
N LYS A 115 -1.90 4.29 -15.61
CA LYS A 115 -0.99 3.42 -16.37
C LYS A 115 -0.65 2.12 -15.62
N GLY A 116 -1.64 1.53 -14.96
CA GLY A 116 -1.44 0.29 -14.24
C GLY A 116 -0.77 0.44 -12.89
N VAL A 117 -0.61 1.66 -12.40
CA VAL A 117 0.00 1.91 -11.08
C VAL A 117 -1.01 2.60 -10.18
N LEU A 118 -1.31 1.98 -9.06
CA LEU A 118 -2.11 2.60 -8.01
C LEU A 118 -1.17 3.39 -7.11
N THR A 119 -1.45 4.66 -6.90
CA THR A 119 -0.72 5.50 -5.97
C THR A 119 -1.65 5.92 -4.85
N VAL A 120 -1.26 5.62 -3.63
CA VAL A 120 -1.99 6.06 -2.44
C VAL A 120 -1.11 7.07 -1.70
N VAL A 121 -1.61 8.28 -1.56
CA VAL A 121 -0.89 9.36 -0.87
C VAL A 121 -1.47 9.48 0.52
N VAL A 122 -0.63 9.32 1.51
CA VAL A 122 -1.00 9.40 2.92
C VAL A 122 -0.24 10.58 3.54
N PRO A 123 -0.87 11.74 3.71
CA PRO A 123 -0.20 12.88 4.32
C PRO A 123 0.17 12.60 5.77
N LYS A 124 1.22 13.21 6.25
CA LYS A 124 1.52 13.21 7.67
C LYS A 124 0.66 14.28 8.35
N SER A 125 0.32 14.05 9.62
CA SER A 125 -0.39 15.05 10.40
C SER A 125 0.49 16.29 10.55
N GLU A 126 -0.13 17.44 10.69
CA GLU A 126 0.61 18.70 10.86
C GLU A 126 1.56 18.66 12.06
N GLN A 127 1.18 17.93 13.09
CA GLN A 127 2.01 17.79 14.30
C GLN A 127 3.24 16.92 14.07
N ALA A 128 3.20 16.05 13.05
CA ALA A 128 4.30 15.13 12.73
C ALA A 128 5.27 15.69 11.72
N LYS A 129 4.89 16.75 11.00
CA LYS A 129 5.78 17.37 10.02
C LYS A 129 6.92 18.11 10.69
N PRO A 130 8.12 18.12 10.08
CA PRO A 130 9.19 18.96 10.58
C PRO A 130 8.75 20.43 10.64
N ARG A 131 9.12 21.09 11.68
CA ARG A 131 8.83 22.52 11.82
C ARG A 131 10.02 23.24 12.40
N THR A 132 10.17 24.49 11.98
CA THR A 132 11.23 25.34 12.47
C THR A 132 10.81 26.00 13.78
N ILE A 133 11.64 25.90 14.78
CA ILE A 133 11.41 26.51 16.07
C ILE A 133 12.27 27.78 16.15
N GLN A 134 11.63 28.88 16.41
CA GLN A 134 12.33 30.16 16.55
C GLN A 134 13.06 30.22 17.89
N VAL A 135 14.35 30.51 17.83
CA VAL A 135 15.16 30.65 19.03
C VAL A 135 15.06 32.07 19.52
N LYS A 136 14.65 32.24 20.78
CA LYS A 136 14.55 33.55 21.40
C LYS A 136 15.80 33.80 22.24
N ALA A 137 16.30 35.02 22.18
CA ALA A 137 17.36 35.44 23.07
C ALA A 137 16.81 35.73 24.47
N GLU A 138 17.40 35.10 25.50
CA GLU A 138 17.00 35.34 26.87
C GLU A 138 17.90 36.38 27.53
N GLY A 139 17.42 37.02 28.57
CA GLY A 139 18.23 37.89 29.42
C GLY A 139 18.33 39.33 28.99
N SER A 140 17.53 39.79 28.11
CA SER A 140 17.54 41.19 27.69
C SER A 140 16.28 41.91 28.07
#